data_226c4c7699ad05415344b55bd9d7ba1b
#
_entry.id   226c4c7699ad05415344b55bd9d7ba1b
#
_cell.length_a   1.000
_cell.length_b   1.000
_cell.length_c   1.000
_cell.angle_alpha   90.00
_cell.angle_beta   90.00
_cell.angle_gamma   90.00
#
_symmetry.space_group_name_H-M   'P 1'
#
loop_
_entity.id
_entity.type
_entity.pdbx_description
1 polymer ?
#
loop_
_entity_poly.entity_id
_entity_poly.type
_entity_poly.pdbx_seq_one_letter_code
_entity_poly.pdbx_strand_id
1 'polypeptide(L)'
;MTYMLALTKKLTHWDQQMKAGNWQSRFESKGGDLYGATLGIVGLGRIGQLLAKFAQPFEMRILAYDPFVKQDVADSVQAELVELDDLLAESDFICLHCPETEESKGLISRERLARIKKGAFLINLARGGVIESLDIILESLEEGRLAGVALDVFEPEPPDFTHPI
;
A
#
# COMPACT_ATOMS: atom_id res chain seq x y z
N MET A 1 8.42 1.56 -3.80
CA MET A 1 9.52 0.83 -3.09
C MET A 1 9.91 1.48 -1.75
N THR A 2 10.31 2.76 -1.68
CA THR A 2 10.78 3.40 -0.43
C THR A 2 9.79 3.24 0.72
N TYR A 3 8.51 3.57 0.53
CA TYR A 3 7.48 3.43 1.55
C TYR A 3 7.25 1.97 1.98
N MET A 4 7.28 1.03 1.04
CA MET A 4 7.16 -0.40 1.37
C MET A 4 8.30 -0.84 2.30
N LEU A 5 9.55 -0.47 1.97
CA LEU A 5 10.71 -0.76 2.82
C LEU A 5 10.65 -0.03 4.16
N ALA A 6 10.25 1.25 4.18
CA ALA A 6 10.12 2.03 5.40
C ALA A 6 9.09 1.44 6.37
N LEU A 7 7.93 1.04 5.84
CA LEU A 7 6.85 0.44 6.64
C LEU A 7 7.27 -0.95 7.17
N THR A 8 7.72 -1.84 6.29
CA THR A 8 8.04 -3.22 6.69
C THR A 8 9.24 -3.30 7.64
N LYS A 9 10.24 -2.41 7.47
CA LYS A 9 11.41 -2.31 8.38
C LYS A 9 11.15 -1.40 9.58
N LYS A 10 9.95 -0.77 9.69
CA LYS A 10 9.59 0.18 10.76
C LYS A 10 10.63 1.29 10.92
N LEU A 11 11.12 1.83 9.80
CA LEU A 11 12.29 2.71 9.75
C LEU A 11 12.16 3.92 10.67
N THR A 12 11.03 4.63 10.61
CA THR A 12 10.78 5.82 11.44
C THR A 12 10.72 5.50 12.92
N HIS A 13 10.09 4.37 13.28
CA HIS A 13 10.02 3.90 14.66
C HIS A 13 11.43 3.63 15.22
N TRP A 14 12.25 2.87 14.50
CA TRP A 14 13.60 2.53 14.96
C TRP A 14 14.52 3.75 15.00
N ASP A 15 14.39 4.68 14.06
CA ASP A 15 15.13 5.96 14.12
C ASP A 15 14.80 6.74 15.40
N GLN A 16 13.52 6.84 15.76
CA GLN A 16 13.07 7.49 17.00
C GLN A 16 13.59 6.76 18.25
N GLN A 17 13.49 5.42 18.30
CA GLN A 17 13.98 4.63 19.43
C GLN A 17 15.49 4.81 19.63
N MET A 18 16.26 4.81 18.55
CA MET A 18 17.70 5.04 18.61
C MET A 18 18.05 6.45 19.10
N LYS A 19 17.36 7.47 18.61
CA LYS A 19 17.55 8.87 19.07
C LYS A 19 17.19 9.06 20.54
N ALA A 20 16.20 8.31 21.03
CA ALA A 20 15.80 8.29 22.44
C ALA A 20 16.72 7.44 23.34
N GLY A 21 17.74 6.77 22.80
CA GLY A 21 18.64 5.90 23.56
C GLY A 21 18.05 4.52 23.91
N ASN A 22 16.93 4.14 23.36
CA ASN A 22 16.20 2.90 23.64
C ASN A 22 16.77 1.69 22.87
N TRP A 23 18.04 1.39 23.05
CA TRP A 23 18.72 0.30 22.35
C TRP A 23 18.08 -1.06 22.54
N GLN A 24 17.49 -1.32 23.70
CA GLN A 24 16.89 -2.62 24.03
C GLN A 24 15.60 -2.90 23.24
N SER A 25 14.90 -1.87 22.77
CA SER A 25 13.66 -2.00 21.99
C SER A 25 13.83 -2.83 20.70
N ARG A 26 15.05 -2.95 20.15
CA ARG A 26 15.35 -3.77 18.97
C ARG A 26 14.94 -5.25 19.10
N PHE A 27 14.75 -5.75 20.32
CA PHE A 27 14.31 -7.12 20.58
C PHE A 27 12.80 -7.29 20.64
N GLU A 28 12.04 -6.20 20.73
CA GLU A 28 10.58 -6.21 20.91
C GLU A 28 9.82 -6.58 19.64
N SER A 29 10.37 -6.25 18.47
CA SER A 29 9.72 -6.51 17.18
C SER A 29 10.72 -6.79 16.09
N LYS A 30 10.52 -7.88 15.36
CA LYS A 30 11.23 -8.13 14.12
C LYS A 30 10.57 -7.36 13.00
N GLY A 31 11.34 -6.64 12.18
CA GLY A 31 10.87 -6.09 10.92
C GLY A 31 10.50 -7.23 9.95
N GLY A 32 9.59 -6.96 9.03
CA GLY A 32 9.26 -7.85 7.91
C GLY A 32 10.28 -7.78 6.78
N ASP A 33 9.96 -8.43 5.68
CA ASP A 33 10.70 -8.36 4.42
C ASP A 33 9.77 -8.21 3.22
N LEU A 34 10.32 -7.78 2.08
CA LEU A 34 9.61 -7.76 0.80
C LEU A 34 9.77 -9.08 0.04
N TYR A 35 10.81 -9.85 0.37
CA TYR A 35 11.16 -11.08 -0.33
C TYR A 35 10.01 -12.09 -0.30
N GLY A 36 9.56 -12.49 -1.48
CA GLY A 36 8.48 -13.47 -1.65
C GLY A 36 7.07 -12.97 -1.26
N ALA A 37 6.93 -11.72 -0.86
CA ALA A 37 5.62 -11.14 -0.53
C ALA A 37 4.79 -10.85 -1.80
N THR A 38 3.48 -10.67 -1.64
CA THR A 38 2.57 -10.30 -2.72
C THR A 38 2.39 -8.78 -2.79
N LEU A 39 2.67 -8.19 -3.96
CA LEU A 39 2.45 -6.79 -4.26
C LEU A 39 1.20 -6.63 -5.14
N GLY A 40 0.20 -5.93 -4.64
CA GLY A 40 -0.97 -5.50 -5.40
C GLY A 40 -0.78 -4.08 -5.94
N ILE A 41 -0.92 -3.91 -7.23
CA ILE A 41 -0.81 -2.62 -7.93
C ILE A 41 -2.18 -2.24 -8.49
N VAL A 42 -2.78 -1.19 -7.95
CA VAL A 42 -4.04 -0.62 -8.46
C VAL A 42 -3.69 0.50 -9.43
N GLY A 43 -3.82 0.23 -10.72
CA GLY A 43 -3.38 1.09 -11.82
C GLY A 43 -2.03 0.67 -12.40
N LEU A 44 -2.02 -0.09 -13.50
CA LEU A 44 -0.82 -0.60 -14.16
C LEU A 44 -0.36 0.34 -15.30
N GLY A 45 -0.46 1.65 -15.09
CA GLY A 45 0.10 2.68 -15.97
C GLY A 45 1.64 2.73 -15.90
N ARG A 46 2.24 3.79 -16.41
CA ARG A 46 3.71 3.92 -16.47
C ARG A 46 4.39 3.75 -15.10
N ILE A 47 3.81 4.30 -14.04
CA ILE A 47 4.38 4.22 -12.68
C ILE A 47 4.18 2.82 -12.09
N GLY A 48 2.98 2.24 -12.24
CA GLY A 48 2.69 0.88 -11.78
C GLY A 48 3.59 -0.17 -12.44
N GLN A 49 3.82 -0.06 -13.76
CA GLN A 49 4.75 -0.94 -14.49
C GLN A 49 6.21 -0.78 -14.00
N LEU A 50 6.64 0.45 -13.69
CA LEU A 50 7.97 0.68 -13.14
C LEU A 50 8.11 0.09 -11.74
N LEU A 51 7.09 0.23 -10.90
CA LEU A 51 7.04 -0.40 -9.58
C LEU A 51 7.13 -1.93 -9.69
N ALA A 52 6.36 -2.54 -10.60
CA ALA A 52 6.40 -3.97 -10.86
C ALA A 52 7.82 -4.44 -11.20
N LYS A 53 8.52 -3.74 -12.11
CA LYS A 53 9.91 -4.04 -12.45
C LYS A 53 10.87 -3.93 -11.25
N PHE A 54 10.70 -2.92 -10.39
CA PHE A 54 11.52 -2.76 -9.19
C PHE A 54 11.22 -3.80 -8.10
N ALA A 55 10.07 -4.44 -8.14
CA ALA A 55 9.70 -5.51 -7.20
C ALA A 55 10.27 -6.87 -7.59
N GLN A 56 10.61 -7.10 -8.87
CA GLN A 56 11.14 -8.38 -9.36
C GLN A 56 12.39 -8.87 -8.60
N PRO A 57 13.41 -8.03 -8.31
CA PRO A 57 14.58 -8.48 -7.55
C PRO A 57 14.29 -8.96 -6.12
N PHE A 58 13.11 -8.64 -5.59
CA PHE A 58 12.63 -9.13 -4.30
C PHE A 58 11.78 -10.40 -4.42
N GLU A 59 11.72 -11.00 -5.62
CA GLU A 59 10.93 -12.20 -5.91
C GLU A 59 9.45 -12.06 -5.47
N MET A 60 8.91 -10.85 -5.53
CA MET A 60 7.52 -10.60 -5.17
C MET A 60 6.56 -11.17 -6.24
N ARG A 61 5.44 -11.77 -5.79
CA ARG A 61 4.30 -12.03 -6.67
C ARG A 61 3.61 -10.71 -6.94
N ILE A 62 3.38 -10.37 -8.20
CA ILE A 62 2.80 -9.09 -8.59
C ILE A 62 1.39 -9.32 -9.11
N LEU A 63 0.40 -8.78 -8.40
CA LEU A 63 -0.98 -8.69 -8.83
C LEU A 63 -1.25 -7.27 -9.32
N ALA A 64 -2.03 -7.13 -10.38
CA ALA A 64 -2.42 -5.82 -10.89
C ALA A 64 -3.92 -5.77 -11.20
N TYR A 65 -4.54 -4.66 -10.85
CA TYR A 65 -5.87 -4.29 -11.28
C TYR A 65 -5.81 -3.02 -12.12
N ASP A 66 -6.22 -3.09 -13.36
CA ASP A 66 -6.37 -1.95 -14.25
C ASP A 66 -7.40 -2.31 -15.35
N PRO A 67 -8.57 -1.66 -15.39
CA PRO A 67 -9.64 -1.99 -16.34
C PRO A 67 -9.32 -1.64 -17.80
N PHE A 68 -8.23 -0.90 -18.04
CA PHE A 68 -7.86 -0.41 -19.38
C PHE A 68 -6.60 -1.06 -19.95
N VAL A 69 -5.83 -1.76 -19.12
CA VAL A 69 -4.57 -2.38 -19.52
C VAL A 69 -4.83 -3.76 -20.14
N LYS A 70 -4.11 -4.03 -21.23
CA LYS A 70 -4.15 -5.34 -21.90
C LYS A 70 -3.19 -6.34 -21.26
N GLN A 71 -3.45 -7.61 -21.46
CA GLN A 71 -2.66 -8.72 -20.92
C GLN A 71 -1.17 -8.64 -21.31
N ASP A 72 -0.85 -8.26 -22.54
CA ASP A 72 0.52 -8.15 -23.03
C ASP A 72 1.36 -7.12 -22.25
N VAL A 73 0.72 -6.06 -21.76
CA VAL A 73 1.38 -5.07 -20.89
C VAL A 73 1.69 -5.69 -19.52
N ALA A 74 0.74 -6.39 -18.93
CA ALA A 74 0.94 -7.08 -17.65
C ALA A 74 2.04 -8.14 -17.75
N ASP A 75 2.02 -8.95 -18.82
CA ASP A 75 3.02 -9.98 -19.10
C ASP A 75 4.43 -9.38 -19.21
N SER A 76 4.55 -8.21 -19.83
CA SER A 76 5.85 -7.51 -20.00
C SER A 76 6.53 -7.12 -18.70
N VAL A 77 5.78 -7.06 -17.60
CA VAL A 77 6.26 -6.73 -16.25
C VAL A 77 6.02 -7.87 -15.25
N GLN A 78 5.67 -9.07 -15.76
CA GLN A 78 5.41 -10.26 -14.95
C GLN A 78 4.32 -10.04 -13.88
N ALA A 79 3.30 -9.26 -14.20
CA ALA A 79 2.14 -9.03 -13.34
C ALA A 79 0.95 -9.89 -13.79
N GLU A 80 0.23 -10.41 -12.83
CA GLU A 80 -1.02 -11.14 -13.02
C GLU A 80 -2.19 -10.14 -12.93
N LEU A 81 -2.99 -10.03 -14.00
CA LEU A 81 -4.22 -9.22 -13.95
C LEU A 81 -5.31 -9.96 -13.20
N VAL A 82 -5.85 -9.31 -12.19
CA VAL A 82 -6.91 -9.85 -11.33
C VAL A 82 -7.99 -8.81 -11.07
N GLU A 83 -9.14 -9.23 -10.55
CA GLU A 83 -10.15 -8.32 -10.04
C GLU A 83 -9.67 -7.58 -8.78
N LEU A 84 -10.20 -6.38 -8.54
CA LEU A 84 -9.76 -5.53 -7.43
C LEU A 84 -9.92 -6.22 -6.06
N ASP A 85 -11.05 -6.88 -5.85
CA ASP A 85 -11.35 -7.52 -4.57
C ASP A 85 -10.39 -8.69 -4.29
N ASP A 86 -9.98 -9.44 -5.32
CA ASP A 86 -8.99 -10.51 -5.22
C ASP A 86 -7.61 -9.94 -4.92
N LEU A 87 -7.21 -8.86 -5.62
CA LEU A 87 -5.97 -8.15 -5.34
C LEU A 87 -5.90 -7.72 -3.86
N LEU A 88 -6.97 -7.10 -3.35
CA LEU A 88 -7.02 -6.62 -1.97
C LEU A 88 -6.92 -7.77 -0.95
N ALA A 89 -7.56 -8.90 -1.24
CA ALA A 89 -7.58 -10.06 -0.35
C ALA A 89 -6.25 -10.83 -0.29
N GLU A 90 -5.44 -10.78 -1.36
CA GLU A 90 -4.22 -11.58 -1.47
C GLU A 90 -2.93 -10.77 -1.22
N SER A 91 -2.96 -9.44 -1.33
CA SER A 91 -1.75 -8.61 -1.30
C SER A 91 -1.26 -8.31 0.12
N ASP A 92 0.04 -8.45 0.32
CA ASP A 92 0.74 -7.98 1.53
C ASP A 92 1.01 -6.47 1.47
N PHE A 93 1.25 -5.96 0.28
CA PHE A 93 1.44 -4.54 -0.02
C PHE A 93 0.49 -4.11 -1.12
N ILE A 94 -0.27 -3.05 -0.91
CA ILE A 94 -1.22 -2.50 -1.87
C ILE A 94 -0.77 -1.09 -2.23
N CYS A 95 -0.44 -0.86 -3.49
CA CYS A 95 0.04 0.42 -3.99
C CYS A 95 -0.95 1.01 -4.99
N LEU A 96 -1.48 2.20 -4.67
CA LEU A 96 -2.43 2.91 -5.51
C LEU A 96 -1.67 3.82 -6.49
N HIS A 97 -1.92 3.62 -7.79
CA HIS A 97 -1.31 4.37 -8.90
C HIS A 97 -2.33 4.72 -9.99
N CYS A 98 -3.62 4.56 -9.70
CA CYS A 98 -4.70 4.94 -10.61
C CYS A 98 -4.98 6.46 -10.56
N PRO A 99 -5.47 7.10 -11.64
CA PRO A 99 -5.97 8.46 -11.57
C PRO A 99 -7.23 8.52 -10.72
N GLU A 100 -7.57 9.70 -10.22
CA GLU A 100 -8.89 9.96 -9.64
C GLU A 100 -9.86 10.29 -10.75
N THR A 101 -10.91 9.50 -10.85
CA THR A 101 -12.06 9.65 -11.75
C THR A 101 -13.33 9.39 -10.96
N GLU A 102 -14.49 9.58 -11.57
CA GLU A 102 -15.76 9.24 -10.91
C GLU A 102 -15.81 7.75 -10.49
N GLU A 103 -15.18 6.85 -11.27
CA GLU A 103 -15.17 5.41 -11.00
C GLU A 103 -14.13 5.02 -9.92
N SER A 104 -13.07 5.80 -9.76
CA SER A 104 -11.99 5.51 -8.80
C SER A 104 -12.09 6.32 -7.51
N LYS A 105 -13.00 7.28 -7.45
CA LYS A 105 -13.28 8.05 -6.23
C LYS A 105 -13.85 7.12 -5.15
N GLY A 106 -13.23 7.12 -3.97
CA GLY A 106 -13.60 6.21 -2.88
C GLY A 106 -13.41 4.72 -3.24
N LEU A 107 -12.54 4.41 -4.23
CA LEU A 107 -12.28 3.04 -4.67
C LEU A 107 -11.88 2.14 -3.50
N ILE A 108 -11.08 2.66 -2.57
CA ILE A 108 -10.77 2.01 -1.30
C ILE A 108 -11.79 2.47 -0.28
N SER A 109 -12.91 1.76 -0.25
CA SER A 109 -14.04 1.98 0.66
C SER A 109 -13.88 1.19 1.96
N ARG A 110 -14.70 1.52 2.98
CA ARG A 110 -14.81 0.74 4.22
C ARG A 110 -15.08 -0.73 3.94
N GLU A 111 -15.98 -1.04 3.02
CA GLU A 111 -16.33 -2.41 2.64
C GLU A 111 -15.12 -3.17 2.08
N ARG A 112 -14.33 -2.52 1.21
CA ARG A 112 -13.13 -3.11 0.63
C ARG A 112 -12.01 -3.27 1.66
N LEU A 113 -11.82 -2.28 2.54
CA LEU A 113 -10.89 -2.42 3.66
C LEU A 113 -11.24 -3.61 4.56
N ALA A 114 -12.52 -3.90 4.76
CA ALA A 114 -12.94 -5.08 5.52
C ALA A 114 -12.51 -6.42 4.89
N ARG A 115 -12.25 -6.44 3.58
CA ARG A 115 -11.82 -7.64 2.82
C ARG A 115 -10.31 -7.72 2.61
N ILE A 116 -9.59 -6.66 2.93
CA ILE A 116 -8.12 -6.61 2.77
C ILE A 116 -7.45 -7.72 3.59
N LYS A 117 -6.38 -8.29 3.07
CA LYS A 117 -5.56 -9.26 3.80
C LYS A 117 -5.14 -8.68 5.14
N LYS A 118 -5.42 -9.41 6.24
CA LYS A 118 -5.06 -8.93 7.57
C LYS A 118 -3.54 -8.75 7.70
N GLY A 119 -3.12 -7.57 8.16
CA GLY A 119 -1.71 -7.21 8.28
C GLY A 119 -1.09 -6.66 7.01
N ALA A 120 -1.90 -6.36 5.98
CA ALA A 120 -1.41 -5.71 4.77
C ALA A 120 -0.99 -4.25 5.02
N PHE A 121 -0.15 -3.75 4.12
CA PHE A 121 0.25 -2.34 4.06
C PHE A 121 -0.43 -1.66 2.87
N LEU A 122 -0.99 -0.46 3.11
CA LEU A 122 -1.60 0.36 2.06
C LEU A 122 -0.72 1.58 1.76
N ILE A 123 -0.40 1.80 0.50
CA ILE A 123 0.44 2.91 0.04
C ILE A 123 -0.33 3.71 -1.01
N ASN A 124 -0.65 4.97 -0.72
CA ASN A 124 -1.31 5.86 -1.66
C ASN A 124 -0.35 6.93 -2.21
N LEU A 125 0.01 6.78 -3.47
CA LEU A 125 0.83 7.71 -4.26
C LEU A 125 0.05 8.26 -5.46
N ALA A 126 -1.27 8.05 -5.47
CA ALA A 126 -2.16 8.41 -6.57
C ALA A 126 -2.84 9.76 -6.33
N ARG A 127 -3.98 9.74 -5.64
CA ARG A 127 -4.78 10.91 -5.23
C ARG A 127 -5.48 10.60 -3.92
N GLY A 128 -5.72 11.63 -3.10
CA GLY A 128 -6.38 11.49 -1.80
C GLY A 128 -7.76 10.86 -1.92
N GLY A 129 -8.58 11.36 -2.83
CA GLY A 129 -9.96 10.92 -3.05
C GLY A 129 -10.15 9.50 -3.59
N VAL A 130 -9.07 8.76 -3.91
CA VAL A 130 -9.14 7.32 -4.21
C VAL A 130 -9.46 6.50 -2.94
N ILE A 131 -9.17 7.04 -1.76
CA ILE A 131 -9.58 6.49 -0.47
C ILE A 131 -10.83 7.26 -0.01
N GLU A 132 -11.83 6.55 0.49
CA GLU A 132 -13.12 7.12 0.91
C GLU A 132 -12.96 8.20 1.99
N SER A 133 -12.14 7.95 3.01
CA SER A 133 -11.75 8.92 4.04
C SER A 133 -10.53 8.45 4.84
N LEU A 134 -9.89 9.37 5.59
CA LEU A 134 -8.83 9.01 6.52
C LEU A 134 -9.35 8.26 7.75
N ASP A 135 -10.62 8.49 8.15
CA ASP A 135 -11.23 7.81 9.30
C ASP A 135 -11.27 6.29 9.10
N ILE A 136 -11.62 5.81 7.90
CA ILE A 136 -11.64 4.36 7.64
C ILE A 136 -10.25 3.73 7.67
N ILE A 137 -9.22 4.50 7.33
CA ILE A 137 -7.83 4.06 7.45
C ILE A 137 -7.43 3.96 8.92
N LEU A 138 -7.76 4.99 9.73
CA LEU A 138 -7.51 4.98 11.16
C LEU A 138 -8.15 3.77 11.83
N GLU A 139 -9.44 3.55 11.61
CA GLU A 139 -10.17 2.39 12.13
C GLU A 139 -9.49 1.07 11.73
N SER A 140 -9.10 0.95 10.47
CA SER A 140 -8.44 -0.26 9.94
C SER A 140 -7.07 -0.53 10.57
N LEU A 141 -6.33 0.54 10.94
CA LEU A 141 -5.08 0.45 11.69
C LEU A 141 -5.33 0.05 13.15
N GLU A 142 -6.32 0.64 13.82
CA GLU A 142 -6.70 0.33 15.20
C GLU A 142 -7.19 -1.11 15.36
N GLU A 143 -7.95 -1.62 14.40
CA GLU A 143 -8.39 -3.01 14.34
C GLU A 143 -7.26 -4.00 13.99
N GLY A 144 -6.08 -3.50 13.62
CA GLY A 144 -4.94 -4.31 13.16
C GLY A 144 -5.22 -5.05 11.85
N ARG A 145 -6.14 -4.54 11.05
CA ARG A 145 -6.39 -5.04 9.69
C ARG A 145 -5.29 -4.57 8.76
N LEU A 146 -4.98 -3.27 8.76
CA LEU A 146 -3.76 -2.74 8.18
C LEU A 146 -2.63 -2.78 9.22
N ALA A 147 -1.46 -3.24 8.80
CA ALA A 147 -0.24 -3.17 9.61
C ALA A 147 0.43 -1.78 9.54
N GLY A 148 0.09 -0.99 8.53
CA GLY A 148 0.58 0.36 8.34
C GLY A 148 0.10 0.98 7.04
N VAL A 149 0.22 2.29 6.97
CA VAL A 149 -0.14 3.09 5.80
C VAL A 149 0.96 4.07 5.46
N ALA A 150 1.11 4.40 4.18
CA ALA A 150 1.92 5.52 3.70
C ALA A 150 1.12 6.35 2.72
N LEU A 151 0.95 7.62 3.02
CA LEU A 151 0.19 8.57 2.23
C LEU A 151 1.11 9.70 1.76
N ASP A 152 1.16 9.93 0.46
CA ASP A 152 1.88 11.05 -0.18
C ASP A 152 0.91 12.11 -0.69
N VAL A 153 -0.38 11.81 -0.61
CA VAL A 153 -1.51 12.62 -1.12
C VAL A 153 -2.68 12.55 -0.15
N PHE A 154 -3.46 13.63 -0.10
CA PHE A 154 -4.57 13.79 0.84
C PHE A 154 -5.82 14.39 0.14
N GLU A 155 -6.96 14.29 0.81
CA GLU A 155 -8.20 14.98 0.43
C GLU A 155 -8.88 15.47 1.72
N PRO A 156 -8.97 16.81 1.94
CA PRO A 156 -8.39 17.89 1.12
C PRO A 156 -6.86 18.03 1.27
N GLU A 157 -6.27 18.83 0.38
CA GLU A 157 -4.87 19.28 0.52
C GLU A 157 -4.85 20.81 0.79
N PRO A 158 -4.14 21.28 1.85
CA PRO A 158 -3.40 20.50 2.84
C PRO A 158 -4.31 19.66 3.75
N PRO A 159 -3.80 18.55 4.31
CA PRO A 159 -4.59 17.73 5.23
C PRO A 159 -4.87 18.45 6.56
N ASP A 160 -5.87 17.98 7.28
CA ASP A 160 -6.09 18.38 8.66
C ASP A 160 -4.99 17.77 9.56
N PHE A 161 -4.05 18.62 10.01
CA PHE A 161 -2.95 18.19 10.88
C PHE A 161 -3.38 17.85 12.32
N THR A 162 -4.66 18.01 12.66
CA THR A 162 -5.23 17.55 13.93
C THR A 162 -5.75 16.11 13.84
N HIS A 163 -5.88 15.55 12.64
CA HIS A 163 -6.25 14.16 12.43
C HIS A 163 -5.18 13.22 13.00
N PRO A 164 -5.55 12.11 13.67
CA PRO A 164 -4.60 11.20 14.34
C PRO A 164 -3.66 10.42 13.40
N ILE A 165 -3.95 10.40 12.09
CA ILE A 165 -3.07 9.81 11.06
C ILE A 165 -2.01 10.80 10.68
#